data_27780e3b3ca7c6075dac0c561d1ef13f
#
_entry.id   27780e3b3ca7c6075dac0c561d1ef13f
#
_cell.length_a   1.000
_cell.length_b   1.000
_cell.length_c   1.000
_cell.angle_alpha   90.00
_cell.angle_beta   90.00
_cell.angle_gamma   90.00
#
_symmetry.space_group_name_H-M   'P 1'
#
loop_
_entity.id
_entity.type
_entity.pdbx_description
1 polymer ?
#
loop_
_entity_poly.entity_id
_entity_poly.type
_entity_poly.pdbx_seq_one_letter_code
_entity_poly.pdbx_strand_id
1 'polypeptide(L)'
;FLMRVNSGNLKGRKLIENKYDHIRPTTDKVRQALFTKLQFFLPDKKVLDLFCGTGALGIEALSRGASSVLFVDKDFRSVQMTKENLKNLKIDAKVVKCDAVKFVEVCNENYDLILLDPPYKSGLYEKVLPKIYEKNLLNDDGVIVCEHASNDTFDYSPFQVYDEKKYGNITLTFLEKKN
;
A
#
# COMPACT_ATOMS: atom_id res chain seq x y z
N PHE A 1 5.64 19.37 -10.42
CA PHE A 1 6.09 18.50 -9.32
C PHE A 1 6.32 17.10 -9.86
N LEU A 2 7.56 16.68 -9.92
CA LEU A 2 7.91 15.36 -10.44
C LEU A 2 8.00 14.37 -9.30
N MET A 3 7.09 13.39 -9.28
CA MET A 3 7.18 12.26 -8.35
C MET A 3 8.32 11.33 -8.80
N ARG A 4 9.17 10.93 -7.86
CA ARG A 4 10.31 10.04 -8.11
C ARG A 4 10.37 8.92 -7.08
N VAL A 5 11.00 7.82 -7.46
CA VAL A 5 11.37 6.77 -6.51
C VAL A 5 12.42 7.32 -5.55
N ASN A 6 12.22 7.13 -4.24
CA ASN A 6 13.02 7.78 -3.21
C ASN A 6 14.34 7.05 -2.92
N SER A 7 14.36 5.73 -2.99
CA SER A 7 15.52 4.94 -2.61
C SER A 7 15.53 3.58 -3.32
N GLY A 8 16.61 2.83 -3.16
CA GLY A 8 16.76 1.48 -3.72
C GLY A 8 17.27 1.48 -5.16
N ASN A 9 17.09 0.36 -5.83
CA ASN A 9 17.61 0.12 -7.19
C ASN A 9 17.08 1.08 -8.24
N LEU A 10 15.89 1.65 -8.02
CA LEU A 10 15.22 2.56 -8.97
C LEU A 10 15.27 4.02 -8.50
N LYS A 11 16.09 4.34 -7.50
CA LYS A 11 16.21 5.69 -6.94
C LYS A 11 16.34 6.75 -8.04
N GLY A 12 15.53 7.80 -7.92
CA GLY A 12 15.56 8.95 -8.83
C GLY A 12 14.76 8.76 -10.11
N ARG A 13 14.27 7.55 -10.40
CA ARG A 13 13.44 7.30 -11.58
C ARG A 13 12.10 8.02 -11.43
N LYS A 14 11.64 8.59 -12.54
CA LYS A 14 10.40 9.37 -12.59
C LYS A 14 9.18 8.45 -12.56
N LEU A 15 8.15 8.91 -11.84
CA LEU A 15 6.83 8.28 -11.82
C LEU A 15 5.81 9.25 -12.39
N ILE A 16 4.78 8.71 -13.04
CA ILE A 16 3.65 9.49 -13.53
C ILE A 16 2.91 10.05 -12.33
N GLU A 17 2.67 11.34 -12.36
CA GLU A 17 1.86 12.02 -11.36
C GLU A 17 0.38 11.75 -11.59
N ASN A 18 -0.34 11.76 -10.49
CA ASN A 18 -1.78 11.72 -10.57
C ASN A 18 -2.32 13.06 -11.09
N LYS A 19 -2.91 13.02 -12.27
CA LYS A 19 -3.51 14.19 -12.93
C LYS A 19 -4.94 14.49 -12.46
N TYR A 20 -5.44 13.70 -11.53
CA TYR A 20 -6.84 13.80 -11.08
C TYR A 20 -6.88 14.29 -9.63
N ASP A 21 -7.39 15.51 -9.44
CA ASP A 21 -7.36 16.24 -8.16
C ASP A 21 -8.06 15.53 -6.98
N HIS A 22 -8.93 14.57 -7.28
CA HIS A 22 -9.67 13.85 -6.23
C HIS A 22 -8.93 12.66 -5.64
N ILE A 23 -7.78 12.31 -6.19
CA ILE A 23 -6.94 11.24 -5.63
C ILE A 23 -5.81 11.91 -4.85
N ARG A 24 -5.84 11.77 -3.52
CA ARG A 24 -4.81 12.34 -2.66
C ARG A 24 -3.49 11.61 -2.86
N PRO A 25 -2.41 12.29 -3.29
CA PRO A 25 -1.11 11.66 -3.35
C PRO A 25 -0.56 11.46 -1.93
N THR A 26 0.03 10.30 -1.67
CA THR A 26 0.92 10.13 -0.53
C THR A 26 2.13 11.03 -0.77
N THR A 27 2.40 11.97 0.15
CA THR A 27 3.52 12.90 -0.02
C THR A 27 4.84 12.14 -0.01
N ASP A 28 5.86 12.69 -0.67
CA ASP A 28 7.21 12.11 -0.66
C ASP A 28 7.72 11.92 0.77
N LYS A 29 7.45 12.88 1.65
CA LYS A 29 7.87 12.82 3.05
C LYS A 29 7.26 11.62 3.78
N VAL A 30 5.95 11.39 3.63
CA VAL A 30 5.24 10.26 4.25
C VAL A 30 5.76 8.95 3.67
N ARG A 31 5.92 8.86 2.35
CA ARG A 31 6.44 7.68 1.67
C ARG A 31 7.85 7.33 2.13
N GLN A 32 8.75 8.32 2.22
CA GLN A 32 10.09 8.11 2.76
C GLN A 32 10.07 7.62 4.19
N ALA A 33 9.24 8.23 5.04
CA ALA A 33 9.12 7.85 6.45
C ALA A 33 8.63 6.41 6.60
N LEU A 34 7.61 6.03 5.82
CA LEU A 34 7.07 4.67 5.81
C LEU A 34 8.16 3.64 5.48
N PHE A 35 8.87 3.84 4.38
CA PHE A 35 9.84 2.86 3.93
C PHE A 35 11.16 2.90 4.71
N THR A 36 11.51 4.01 5.32
CA THR A 36 12.61 4.07 6.28
C THR A 36 12.30 3.17 7.49
N LYS A 37 11.06 3.23 7.99
CA LYS A 37 10.63 2.36 9.08
C LYS A 37 10.67 0.88 8.69
N LEU A 38 10.30 0.56 7.47
CA LEU A 38 10.22 -0.83 6.99
C LEU A 38 11.51 -1.33 6.33
N GLN A 39 12.59 -0.56 6.31
CA GLN A 39 13.78 -0.85 5.49
C GLN A 39 14.43 -2.20 5.79
N PHE A 40 14.43 -2.65 7.04
CA PHE A 40 15.01 -3.94 7.43
C PHE A 40 14.02 -5.10 7.34
N PHE A 41 12.74 -4.80 7.32
CA PHE A 41 11.68 -5.78 7.14
C PHE A 41 11.47 -6.17 5.67
N LEU A 42 11.56 -5.19 4.78
CA LEU A 42 11.07 -5.27 3.40
C LEU A 42 11.83 -6.23 2.47
N PRO A 43 13.17 -6.44 2.57
CA PRO A 43 13.87 -7.32 1.63
C PRO A 43 13.26 -8.72 1.56
N ASP A 44 13.03 -9.20 0.34
CA ASP A 44 12.46 -10.51 0.00
C ASP A 44 10.99 -10.71 0.42
N LYS A 45 10.30 -9.66 0.81
CA LYS A 45 8.89 -9.74 1.25
C LYS A 45 7.92 -9.67 0.08
N LYS A 46 6.81 -10.38 0.22
CA LYS A 46 5.69 -10.37 -0.72
C LYS A 46 4.67 -9.32 -0.29
N VAL A 47 4.36 -8.39 -1.18
CA VAL A 47 3.58 -7.17 -0.87
C VAL A 47 2.27 -7.14 -1.63
N LEU A 48 1.20 -6.71 -0.97
CA LEU A 48 -0.08 -6.37 -1.58
C LEU A 48 -0.30 -4.86 -1.44
N ASP A 49 -0.41 -4.16 -2.57
CA ASP A 49 -0.77 -2.74 -2.62
C ASP A 49 -2.25 -2.66 -3.03
N LEU A 50 -3.14 -2.61 -2.04
CA LEU A 50 -4.56 -2.87 -2.25
C LEU A 50 -5.34 -1.67 -2.82
N PHE A 51 -4.84 -0.46 -2.66
CA PHE A 51 -5.38 0.77 -3.25
C PHE A 51 -4.25 1.48 -3.99
N CYS A 52 -3.80 0.90 -5.10
CA CYS A 52 -2.49 1.22 -5.63
C CYS A 52 -2.36 2.61 -6.27
N GLY A 53 -3.45 3.22 -6.74
CA GLY A 53 -3.38 4.54 -7.37
C GLY A 53 -2.38 4.59 -8.52
N THR A 54 -1.34 5.41 -8.38
CA THR A 54 -0.24 5.50 -9.37
C THR A 54 0.74 4.33 -9.28
N GLY A 55 0.65 3.51 -8.24
CA GLY A 55 1.60 2.44 -7.95
C GLY A 55 2.84 2.89 -7.18
N ALA A 56 2.89 4.14 -6.73
CA ALA A 56 4.10 4.70 -6.10
C ALA A 56 4.57 3.93 -4.88
N LEU A 57 3.66 3.50 -3.99
CA LEU A 57 4.04 2.74 -2.80
C LEU A 57 4.59 1.36 -3.15
N GLY A 58 3.89 0.60 -3.97
CA GLY A 58 4.35 -0.73 -4.37
C GLY A 58 5.65 -0.68 -5.18
N ILE A 59 5.82 0.32 -6.03
CA ILE A 59 7.07 0.52 -6.79
C ILE A 59 8.23 0.87 -5.85
N GLU A 60 7.99 1.71 -4.85
CA GLU A 60 9.00 2.00 -3.83
C GLU A 60 9.41 0.72 -3.08
N ALA A 61 8.44 -0.12 -2.74
CA ALA A 61 8.70 -1.42 -2.10
C ALA A 61 9.59 -2.31 -2.97
N LEU A 62 9.29 -2.42 -4.27
CA LEU A 62 10.11 -3.19 -5.21
C LEU A 62 11.52 -2.62 -5.32
N SER A 63 11.64 -1.29 -5.41
CA SER A 63 12.94 -0.62 -5.48
C SER A 63 13.83 -0.91 -4.27
N ARG A 64 13.21 -1.11 -3.12
CA ARG A 64 13.91 -1.36 -1.84
C ARG A 64 14.06 -2.84 -1.49
N GLY A 65 13.76 -3.74 -2.42
CA GLY A 65 14.09 -5.16 -2.28
C GLY A 65 12.94 -6.11 -2.02
N ALA A 66 11.68 -5.66 -2.06
CA ALA A 66 10.54 -6.59 -2.01
C ALA A 66 10.65 -7.61 -3.14
N SER A 67 10.26 -8.85 -2.87
CA SER A 67 10.34 -9.92 -3.86
C SER A 67 9.28 -9.79 -4.95
N SER A 68 8.09 -9.33 -4.58
CA SER A 68 6.98 -9.12 -5.50
C SER A 68 5.96 -8.17 -4.91
N VAL A 69 5.22 -7.50 -5.77
CA VAL A 69 4.07 -6.67 -5.40
C VAL A 69 2.90 -7.01 -6.31
N LEU A 70 1.73 -7.26 -5.72
CA LEU A 70 0.48 -7.27 -6.45
C LEU A 70 -0.20 -5.92 -6.24
N PHE A 71 -0.50 -5.24 -7.35
CA PHE A 71 -1.20 -3.95 -7.35
C PHE A 71 -2.68 -4.16 -7.63
N VAL A 72 -3.53 -3.60 -6.79
CA VAL A 72 -4.99 -3.70 -6.94
C VAL A 72 -5.62 -2.31 -6.81
N ASP A 73 -6.51 -1.98 -7.72
CA ASP A 73 -7.34 -0.78 -7.64
C ASP A 73 -8.64 -0.99 -8.44
N LYS A 74 -9.73 -0.39 -7.99
CA LYS A 74 -11.00 -0.46 -8.72
C LYS A 74 -11.10 0.55 -9.86
N ASP A 75 -10.33 1.63 -9.81
CA ASP A 75 -10.36 2.71 -10.79
C ASP A 75 -9.51 2.34 -12.01
N PHE A 76 -10.15 2.32 -13.18
CA PHE A 76 -9.47 2.05 -14.46
C PHE A 76 -8.28 2.98 -14.69
N ARG A 77 -8.41 4.28 -14.35
CA ARG A 77 -7.34 5.26 -14.54
C ARG A 77 -6.14 4.98 -13.64
N SER A 78 -6.38 4.59 -12.39
CA SER A 78 -5.33 4.18 -11.47
C SER A 78 -4.58 2.95 -11.99
N VAL A 79 -5.31 1.95 -12.45
CA VAL A 79 -4.73 0.74 -13.04
C VAL A 79 -3.86 1.09 -14.24
N GLN A 80 -4.31 1.99 -15.13
CA GLN A 80 -3.53 2.40 -16.30
C GLN A 80 -2.26 3.18 -15.90
N MET A 81 -2.34 4.08 -14.92
CA MET A 81 -1.19 4.81 -14.41
C MET A 81 -0.14 3.85 -13.80
N THR A 82 -0.59 2.90 -13.00
CA THR A 82 0.31 1.89 -12.42
C THR A 82 0.99 1.06 -13.53
N LYS A 83 0.23 0.57 -14.50
CA LYS A 83 0.77 -0.20 -15.63
C LYS A 83 1.79 0.62 -16.43
N GLU A 84 1.51 1.89 -16.68
CA GLU A 84 2.43 2.78 -17.41
C GLU A 84 3.72 3.01 -16.63
N ASN A 85 3.63 3.25 -15.32
CA ASN A 85 4.81 3.38 -14.46
C ASN A 85 5.66 2.11 -14.48
N LEU A 86 5.04 0.95 -14.35
CA LEU A 86 5.75 -0.34 -14.40
C LEU A 86 6.44 -0.55 -15.75
N LYS A 87 5.75 -0.25 -16.85
CA LYS A 87 6.31 -0.35 -18.19
C LYS A 87 7.53 0.57 -18.37
N ASN A 88 7.40 1.83 -17.94
CA ASN A 88 8.49 2.81 -18.06
C ASN A 88 9.72 2.41 -17.25
N LEU A 89 9.52 1.73 -16.13
CA LEU A 89 10.59 1.25 -15.26
C LEU A 89 11.07 -0.16 -15.61
N LYS A 90 10.46 -0.80 -16.63
CA LYS A 90 10.75 -2.17 -17.05
C LYS A 90 10.57 -3.19 -15.91
N ILE A 91 9.53 -3.00 -15.12
CA ILE A 91 9.17 -3.90 -14.02
C ILE A 91 8.08 -4.84 -14.50
N ASP A 92 8.29 -6.13 -14.30
CA ASP A 92 7.27 -7.16 -14.50
C ASP A 92 6.54 -7.39 -13.17
N ALA A 93 5.32 -6.87 -13.07
CA ALA A 93 4.47 -7.03 -11.90
C ALA A 93 2.99 -7.05 -12.32
N LYS A 94 2.17 -7.73 -11.55
CA LYS A 94 0.76 -7.91 -11.87
C LYS A 94 -0.06 -6.74 -11.31
N VAL A 95 -0.96 -6.21 -12.15
CA VAL A 95 -1.93 -5.17 -11.77
C VAL A 95 -3.34 -5.71 -12.04
N VAL A 96 -4.19 -5.65 -11.04
CA VAL A 96 -5.56 -6.17 -11.11
C VAL A 96 -6.56 -5.04 -10.88
N LYS A 97 -7.50 -4.89 -11.82
CA LYS A 97 -8.64 -3.99 -11.62
C LYS A 97 -9.72 -4.75 -10.85
N CYS A 98 -9.89 -4.41 -9.59
CA CYS A 98 -10.87 -5.06 -8.71
C CYS A 98 -11.21 -4.16 -7.53
N ASP A 99 -12.48 -4.19 -7.10
CA ASP A 99 -12.87 -3.62 -5.83
C ASP A 99 -12.13 -4.30 -4.67
N ALA A 100 -11.63 -3.53 -3.71
CA ALA A 100 -10.80 -4.04 -2.63
C ALA A 100 -11.52 -5.08 -1.76
N VAL A 101 -12.78 -4.85 -1.43
CA VAL A 101 -13.58 -5.79 -0.62
C VAL A 101 -13.75 -7.11 -1.37
N LYS A 102 -14.10 -7.02 -2.65
CA LYS A 102 -14.26 -8.21 -3.49
C LYS A 102 -12.94 -8.96 -3.67
N PHE A 103 -11.84 -8.23 -3.83
CA PHE A 103 -10.52 -8.84 -3.97
C PHE A 103 -10.18 -9.68 -2.74
N VAL A 104 -10.33 -9.14 -1.53
CA VAL A 104 -10.00 -9.87 -0.30
C VAL A 104 -10.93 -11.06 -0.05
N GLU A 105 -12.16 -11.02 -0.58
CA GLU A 105 -13.09 -12.16 -0.50
C GLU A 105 -12.65 -13.35 -1.36
N VAL A 106 -12.01 -13.11 -2.50
CA VAL A 106 -11.65 -14.16 -3.46
C VAL A 106 -10.17 -14.52 -3.46
N CYS A 107 -9.32 -13.71 -2.82
CA CYS A 107 -7.88 -13.93 -2.80
C CYS A 107 -7.53 -15.17 -1.97
N ASN A 108 -6.66 -16.01 -2.52
CA ASN A 108 -6.16 -17.23 -1.86
C ASN A 108 -4.66 -17.19 -1.56
N GLU A 109 -4.01 -16.05 -1.78
CA GLU A 109 -2.60 -15.88 -1.50
C GLU A 109 -2.36 -15.16 -0.19
N ASN A 110 -1.18 -15.34 0.39
CA ASN A 110 -0.76 -14.64 1.61
C ASN A 110 0.32 -13.63 1.28
N TYR A 111 0.41 -12.61 2.13
CA TYR A 111 1.36 -11.51 1.96
C TYR A 111 2.08 -11.23 3.28
N ASP A 112 3.30 -10.72 3.16
CA ASP A 112 4.10 -10.27 4.31
C ASP A 112 3.81 -8.82 4.66
N LEU A 113 3.47 -8.01 3.67
CA LEU A 113 3.13 -6.60 3.83
C LEU A 113 1.87 -6.29 3.03
N ILE A 114 0.89 -5.70 3.68
CA ILE A 114 -0.32 -5.20 3.03
C ILE A 114 -0.40 -3.70 3.26
N LEU A 115 -0.42 -2.94 2.15
CA LEU A 115 -0.52 -1.48 2.16
C LEU A 115 -1.97 -1.08 1.90
N LEU A 116 -2.55 -0.31 2.80
CA LEU A 116 -3.93 0.16 2.72
C LEU A 116 -3.98 1.70 2.75
N ASP A 117 -4.38 2.29 1.64
CA ASP A 117 -4.62 3.73 1.51
C ASP A 117 -5.96 3.96 0.81
N PRO A 118 -7.09 3.62 1.48
CA PRO A 118 -8.41 3.75 0.89
C PRO A 118 -8.82 5.22 0.74
N PRO A 119 -9.82 5.51 -0.11
CA PRO A 119 -10.40 6.84 -0.20
C PRO A 119 -10.89 7.35 1.15
N TYR A 120 -10.87 8.66 1.31
CA TYR A 120 -11.28 9.36 2.52
C TYR A 120 -12.68 8.94 2.98
N LYS A 121 -12.84 8.68 4.29
CA LYS A 121 -14.14 8.38 4.94
C LYS A 121 -14.97 7.31 4.22
N SER A 122 -14.29 6.34 3.63
CA SER A 122 -14.95 5.29 2.85
C SER A 122 -15.54 4.14 3.69
N GLY A 123 -15.15 4.04 4.97
CA GLY A 123 -15.51 2.89 5.82
C GLY A 123 -14.85 1.58 5.41
N LEU A 124 -13.84 1.62 4.54
CA LEU A 124 -13.23 0.42 3.96
C LEU A 124 -12.38 -0.37 4.94
N TYR A 125 -11.77 0.29 5.96
CA TYR A 125 -10.99 -0.43 6.96
C TYR A 125 -11.82 -1.48 7.70
N GLU A 126 -13.01 -1.11 8.16
CA GLU A 126 -13.92 -2.00 8.88
C GLU A 126 -14.45 -3.13 8.01
N LYS A 127 -14.45 -2.95 6.68
CA LYS A 127 -14.87 -3.98 5.73
C LYS A 127 -13.73 -4.92 5.34
N VAL A 128 -12.52 -4.38 5.17
CA VAL A 128 -11.38 -5.09 4.60
C VAL A 128 -10.60 -5.86 5.68
N LEU A 129 -10.34 -5.24 6.84
CA LEU A 129 -9.50 -5.84 7.88
C LEU A 129 -10.05 -7.17 8.43
N PRO A 130 -11.34 -7.30 8.77
CA PRO A 130 -11.87 -8.59 9.21
C PRO A 130 -11.73 -9.68 8.16
N LYS A 131 -11.90 -9.36 6.87
CA LYS A 131 -11.77 -10.30 5.76
C LYS A 131 -10.31 -10.75 5.56
N ILE A 132 -9.37 -9.82 5.67
CA ILE A 132 -7.94 -10.15 5.62
C ILE A 132 -7.59 -11.16 6.72
N TYR A 133 -8.09 -10.96 7.91
CA TYR A 133 -7.88 -11.87 9.04
C TYR A 133 -8.55 -13.23 8.82
N GLU A 134 -9.83 -13.22 8.49
CA GLU A 134 -10.63 -14.43 8.28
C GLU A 134 -10.07 -15.32 7.17
N LYS A 135 -9.63 -14.71 6.09
CA LYS A 135 -9.03 -15.39 4.94
C LYS A 135 -7.55 -15.70 5.13
N ASN A 136 -6.97 -15.30 6.23
CA ASN A 136 -5.55 -15.47 6.54
C ASN A 136 -4.62 -14.95 5.44
N LEU A 137 -4.89 -13.75 4.95
CA LEU A 137 -4.10 -13.14 3.87
C LEU A 137 -2.79 -12.52 4.35
N LEU A 138 -2.64 -12.30 5.65
CA LEU A 138 -1.40 -11.80 6.23
C LEU A 138 -0.63 -12.94 6.88
N ASN A 139 0.64 -13.09 6.53
CA ASN A 139 1.54 -14.04 7.17
C ASN A 139 1.74 -13.70 8.65
N ASP A 140 2.15 -14.68 9.48
CA ASP A 140 2.19 -14.53 10.94
C ASP A 140 3.08 -13.38 11.40
N ASP A 141 4.22 -13.17 10.76
CA ASP A 141 5.14 -12.06 11.06
C ASP A 141 4.87 -10.85 10.14
N GLY A 142 3.73 -10.82 9.48
CA GLY A 142 3.38 -9.78 8.53
C GLY A 142 2.96 -8.48 9.16
N VAL A 143 2.96 -7.44 8.35
CA VAL A 143 2.60 -6.07 8.74
C VAL A 143 1.53 -5.53 7.81
N ILE A 144 0.52 -4.87 8.38
CA ILE A 144 -0.43 -4.05 7.62
C ILE A 144 -0.14 -2.59 7.93
N VAL A 145 -0.04 -1.76 6.90
CA VAL A 145 0.10 -0.31 7.04
C VAL A 145 -1.18 0.36 6.58
N CYS A 146 -1.79 1.12 7.47
CA CYS A 146 -3.00 1.89 7.20
C CYS A 146 -2.64 3.38 7.15
N GLU A 147 -2.85 4.02 6.00
CA GLU A 147 -2.74 5.48 5.85
C GLU A 147 -4.12 6.10 6.00
N HIS A 148 -4.24 7.09 6.88
CA HIS A 148 -5.53 7.77 7.12
C HIS A 148 -5.33 9.20 7.60
N ALA A 149 -6.42 9.96 7.64
CA ALA A 149 -6.40 11.29 8.23
C ALA A 149 -6.15 11.20 9.73
N SER A 150 -5.34 12.13 10.26
CA SER A 150 -4.93 12.08 11.67
C SER A 150 -6.08 12.23 12.66
N ASN A 151 -7.19 12.85 12.23
CA ASN A 151 -8.39 13.02 13.06
C ASN A 151 -9.42 11.90 12.93
N ASP A 152 -9.16 10.91 12.07
CA ASP A 152 -10.03 9.75 11.92
C ASP A 152 -9.62 8.64 12.89
N THR A 153 -10.62 7.92 13.40
CA THR A 153 -10.42 6.75 14.24
C THR A 153 -11.09 5.55 13.59
N PHE A 154 -10.46 4.38 13.72
CA PHE A 154 -10.94 3.15 13.11
C PHE A 154 -10.90 2.01 14.11
N ASP A 155 -11.80 1.05 13.93
CA ASP A 155 -11.69 -0.24 14.60
C ASP A 155 -10.77 -1.13 13.75
N TYR A 156 -9.60 -1.44 14.28
CA TYR A 156 -8.61 -2.29 13.62
C TYR A 156 -8.75 -3.77 13.96
N SER A 157 -9.75 -4.12 14.79
CA SER A 157 -9.98 -5.53 15.14
C SER A 157 -10.13 -6.39 13.89
N PRO A 158 -9.60 -7.63 13.85
CA PRO A 158 -9.00 -8.34 14.98
C PRO A 158 -7.47 -8.17 15.09
N PHE A 159 -6.88 -7.24 14.36
CA PHE A 159 -5.45 -6.93 14.45
C PHE A 159 -5.15 -6.04 15.65
N GLN A 160 -3.87 -5.93 16.01
CA GLN A 160 -3.42 -4.99 17.04
C GLN A 160 -2.50 -3.93 16.43
N VAL A 161 -2.62 -2.70 16.92
CA VAL A 161 -1.72 -1.61 16.59
C VAL A 161 -0.41 -1.80 17.36
N TYR A 162 0.71 -1.90 16.66
CA TYR A 162 2.01 -1.94 17.33
C TYR A 162 2.81 -0.63 17.21
N ASP A 163 2.45 0.22 16.27
CA ASP A 163 3.04 1.56 16.15
C ASP A 163 2.10 2.50 15.39
N GLU A 164 2.27 3.80 15.64
CA GLU A 164 1.52 4.84 14.95
C GLU A 164 2.42 6.06 14.79
N LYS A 165 2.46 6.63 13.57
CA LYS A 165 3.28 7.79 13.24
C LYS A 165 2.41 8.87 12.61
N LYS A 166 2.44 10.05 13.19
CA LYS A 166 1.67 11.21 12.71
C LYS A 166 2.57 12.16 11.92
N TYR A 167 2.11 12.52 10.72
CA TYR A 167 2.78 13.48 9.84
C TYR A 167 1.76 14.54 9.42
N GLY A 168 1.60 15.58 10.26
CA GLY A 168 0.60 16.62 10.02
C GLY A 168 -0.82 16.05 9.99
N ASN A 169 -1.49 16.15 8.86
CA ASN A 169 -2.87 15.69 8.69
C ASN A 169 -2.98 14.19 8.37
N ILE A 170 -1.87 13.51 8.20
CA ILE A 170 -1.82 12.09 7.82
C ILE A 170 -1.19 11.29 8.95
N THR A 171 -1.79 10.14 9.25
CA THR A 171 -1.24 9.17 10.20
C THR A 171 -1.05 7.83 9.49
N LEU A 172 0.09 7.19 9.79
CA LEU A 172 0.37 5.80 9.44
C LEU A 172 0.18 4.95 10.68
N THR A 173 -0.71 3.97 10.58
CA THR A 173 -0.96 3.00 11.65
C THR A 173 -0.46 1.63 11.21
N PHE A 174 0.37 1.02 12.03
CA PHE A 174 1.03 -0.27 11.76
C PHE A 174 0.35 -1.36 12.56
N LEU A 175 -0.17 -2.37 11.87
CA LEU A 175 -0.91 -3.47 12.48
C LEU A 175 -0.15 -4.78 12.33
N GLU A 176 -0.35 -5.66 13.30
CA GLU A 176 0.12 -7.04 13.28
C GLU A 176 -0.96 -7.98 13.83
N LYS A 177 -0.79 -9.27 13.66
CA LYS A 177 -1.67 -10.26 14.28
C LYS A 177 -1.49 -10.24 15.79
N LYS A 178 -2.59 -10.39 16.52
CA LYS A 178 -2.53 -10.62 17.96
C LYS A 178 -1.94 -11.99 18.25
N ASN A 179 -1.07 -12.04 19.23
CA ASN A 179 -0.54 -13.31 19.75
C ASN A 179 -1.57 -14.01 20.64
#